data_292c213b64060de85c66731abf0d07c3
#
_entry.id   292c213b64060de85c66731abf0d07c3
#
_cell.length_a   1.000
_cell.length_b   1.000
_cell.length_c   1.000
_cell.angle_alpha   90.00
_cell.angle_beta   90.00
_cell.angle_gamma   90.00
#
_symmetry.space_group_name_H-M   'P 1'
#
loop_
_entity.id
_entity.type
_entity.pdbx_description
1 polymer ?
#
loop_
_entity_poly.entity_id
_entity_poly.type
_entity_poly.pdbx_seq_one_letter_code
_entity_poly.pdbx_strand_id
1 'polypeptide(L)'
;MGLLIFYAFISIFFSFLCSILEAAFLSMTPSYIRVKRNEEKSYAPLLEKLKEDVDQPLIALLTLNTIAHTVGAILVGVQAEKVFTSGENMVGIISAVMTFAILILSEIIPKTIGATYWQSLGKFTALSLNVLIIPMKYTGLLWIMMQITRLIGKSGEGSALSREEYLAMTDAAVEEGVFEENENTLIRNILLFKSVQAKNVMTPFSVAVIADQSVSIEDFYKANKDLIFSRIPIYENSPGNVTGFILKDEVLEEMLDEKGPEPLSSIKKNIPFASMETPITDLFDRFVKERSHMAIIVDDYGNAVGLVTMEDIIETLLGLEIMDESDNVEDMQELARQNWEKRARRLGIIHERKDPPEA
;
A
#
# COMPACT_ATOMS: atom_id res chain seq x y z
N MET A 1 6.22 -60.64 4.49
CA MET A 1 6.87 -59.51 5.16
C MET A 1 7.46 -58.49 4.22
N GLY A 2 8.34 -58.85 3.29
CA GLY A 2 8.98 -57.91 2.36
C GLY A 2 8.01 -57.08 1.53
N LEU A 3 6.96 -57.66 0.96
CA LEU A 3 5.92 -56.98 0.19
C LEU A 3 5.10 -55.97 1.05
N LEU A 4 4.83 -56.31 2.30
CA LEU A 4 4.13 -55.42 3.24
C LEU A 4 4.95 -54.14 3.49
N ILE A 5 6.24 -54.31 3.78
CA ILE A 5 7.17 -53.18 4.00
C ILE A 5 7.32 -52.35 2.72
N PHE A 6 7.36 -53.01 1.58
CA PHE A 6 7.48 -52.33 0.27
C PHE A 6 6.24 -51.48 -0.04
N TYR A 7 5.04 -51.99 0.17
CA TYR A 7 3.79 -51.21 -0.02
C TYR A 7 3.68 -50.04 0.96
N ALA A 8 4.02 -50.27 2.22
CA ALA A 8 4.06 -49.22 3.23
C ALA A 8 5.08 -48.10 2.84
N PHE A 9 6.28 -48.48 2.43
CA PHE A 9 7.31 -47.56 2.02
C PHE A 9 6.90 -46.72 0.81
N ILE A 10 6.40 -47.36 -0.25
CA ILE A 10 5.93 -46.64 -1.46
C ILE A 10 4.80 -45.67 -1.12
N SER A 11 3.81 -46.11 -0.34
CA SER A 11 2.69 -45.27 0.07
C SER A 11 3.17 -44.03 0.83
N ILE A 12 3.96 -44.21 1.85
CA ILE A 12 4.52 -43.13 2.66
C ILE A 12 5.42 -42.20 1.82
N PHE A 13 6.24 -42.74 0.92
CA PHE A 13 7.14 -41.95 0.08
C PHE A 13 6.39 -41.04 -0.89
N PHE A 14 5.41 -41.57 -1.64
CA PHE A 14 4.62 -40.72 -2.55
C PHE A 14 3.78 -39.70 -1.82
N SER A 15 3.19 -40.07 -0.70
CA SER A 15 2.45 -39.14 0.14
C SER A 15 3.35 -38.06 0.73
N PHE A 16 4.53 -38.41 1.25
CA PHE A 16 5.55 -37.45 1.70
C PHE A 16 5.89 -36.44 0.61
N LEU A 17 6.16 -36.94 -0.60
CA LEU A 17 6.50 -36.10 -1.75
C LEU A 17 5.36 -35.11 -2.09
N CYS A 18 4.12 -35.61 -2.16
CA CYS A 18 2.97 -34.74 -2.43
C CYS A 18 2.76 -33.68 -1.36
N SER A 19 2.88 -34.05 -0.08
CA SER A 19 2.68 -33.14 1.05
C SER A 19 3.74 -32.05 1.14
N ILE A 20 5.01 -32.36 0.86
CA ILE A 20 6.08 -31.34 0.85
C ILE A 20 5.90 -30.38 -0.33
N LEU A 21 5.52 -30.90 -1.51
CA LEU A 21 5.29 -30.07 -2.71
C LEU A 21 4.07 -29.16 -2.52
N GLU A 22 2.99 -29.67 -1.92
CA GLU A 22 1.78 -28.91 -1.61
C GLU A 22 2.09 -27.74 -0.69
N ALA A 23 2.72 -28.02 0.46
CA ALA A 23 3.05 -27.00 1.45
C ALA A 23 4.05 -25.97 0.88
N ALA A 24 5.08 -26.41 0.19
CA ALA A 24 6.02 -25.49 -0.45
C ALA A 24 5.36 -24.62 -1.52
N PHE A 25 4.52 -25.21 -2.38
CA PHE A 25 3.81 -24.47 -3.43
C PHE A 25 2.84 -23.44 -2.88
N LEU A 26 2.06 -23.79 -1.85
CA LEU A 26 1.12 -22.86 -1.21
C LEU A 26 1.86 -21.67 -0.53
N SER A 27 2.98 -21.94 0.11
CA SER A 27 3.78 -20.93 0.82
C SER A 27 4.50 -19.95 -0.11
N MET A 28 4.68 -20.26 -1.40
CA MET A 28 5.34 -19.37 -2.36
C MET A 28 4.48 -18.15 -2.66
N THR A 29 5.02 -16.97 -2.42
CA THR A 29 4.36 -15.70 -2.71
C THR A 29 4.57 -15.24 -4.15
N PRO A 30 3.63 -14.45 -4.74
CA PRO A 30 3.83 -13.83 -6.05
C PRO A 30 5.09 -12.95 -6.11
N SER A 31 5.41 -12.26 -5.02
CA SER A 31 6.61 -11.42 -4.90
C SER A 31 7.90 -12.23 -5.05
N TYR A 32 8.00 -13.38 -4.40
CA TYR A 32 9.14 -14.29 -4.55
C TYR A 32 9.34 -14.73 -6.01
N ILE A 33 8.25 -15.09 -6.69
CA ILE A 33 8.30 -15.54 -8.08
C ILE A 33 8.81 -14.42 -8.99
N ARG A 34 8.34 -13.18 -8.78
CA ARG A 34 8.81 -11.99 -9.52
C ARG A 34 10.31 -11.74 -9.29
N VAL A 35 10.78 -11.83 -8.04
CA VAL A 35 12.20 -11.69 -7.72
C VAL A 35 13.01 -12.76 -8.46
N LYS A 36 12.58 -14.04 -8.44
CA LYS A 36 13.27 -15.13 -9.13
C LYS A 36 13.21 -14.99 -10.65
N ARG A 37 12.19 -14.38 -11.20
CA ARG A 37 12.09 -14.02 -12.60
C ARG A 37 13.08 -12.93 -12.99
N ASN A 38 13.20 -11.88 -12.18
CA ASN A 38 14.21 -10.83 -12.39
C ASN A 38 15.64 -11.33 -12.26
N GLU A 39 15.88 -12.38 -11.44
CA GLU A 39 17.15 -13.09 -11.33
C GLU A 39 17.38 -14.07 -12.52
N GLU A 40 16.52 -14.09 -13.54
CA GLU A 40 16.59 -14.97 -14.72
C GLU A 40 16.68 -16.47 -14.40
N LYS A 41 16.08 -16.91 -13.28
CA LYS A 41 16.07 -18.33 -12.91
C LYS A 41 15.20 -19.13 -13.88
N SER A 42 15.75 -20.19 -14.46
CA SER A 42 15.11 -21.03 -15.50
C SER A 42 13.76 -21.65 -15.08
N TYR A 43 13.52 -21.82 -13.78
CA TYR A 43 12.28 -22.38 -13.24
C TYR A 43 11.20 -21.32 -12.92
N ALA A 44 11.56 -20.02 -12.90
CA ALA A 44 10.64 -18.96 -12.52
C ALA A 44 9.44 -18.81 -13.47
N PRO A 45 9.59 -18.87 -14.82
CA PRO A 45 8.43 -18.84 -15.72
C PRO A 45 7.46 -20.00 -15.51
N LEU A 46 8.00 -21.17 -15.12
CA LEU A 46 7.17 -22.33 -14.82
C LEU A 46 6.36 -22.15 -13.53
N LEU A 47 7.00 -21.63 -12.47
CA LEU A 47 6.30 -21.30 -11.23
C LEU A 47 5.21 -20.25 -11.44
N GLU A 48 5.48 -19.23 -12.24
CA GLU A 48 4.50 -18.18 -12.57
C GLU A 48 3.26 -18.81 -13.24
N LYS A 49 3.48 -19.63 -14.28
CA LYS A 49 2.40 -20.35 -14.96
C LYS A 49 1.60 -21.27 -14.03
N LEU A 50 2.27 -21.95 -13.08
CA LEU A 50 1.59 -22.81 -12.10
C LEU A 50 0.79 -21.99 -11.07
N LYS A 51 1.21 -20.77 -10.77
CA LYS A 51 0.50 -19.86 -9.86
C LYS A 51 -0.62 -19.05 -10.53
N GLU A 52 -0.62 -18.91 -11.85
CA GLU A 52 -1.76 -18.34 -12.59
C GLU A 52 -3.01 -19.21 -12.50
N ASP A 53 -2.85 -20.54 -12.44
CA ASP A 53 -3.93 -21.51 -12.25
C ASP A 53 -3.55 -22.45 -11.10
N VAL A 54 -3.73 -21.96 -9.87
CA VAL A 54 -3.38 -22.68 -8.62
C VAL A 54 -4.19 -23.96 -8.46
N ASP A 55 -5.41 -24.01 -8.98
CA ASP A 55 -6.32 -25.14 -8.83
C ASP A 55 -5.73 -26.40 -9.51
N GLN A 56 -5.13 -26.26 -10.68
CA GLN A 56 -4.61 -27.40 -11.43
C GLN A 56 -3.49 -28.16 -10.68
N PRO A 57 -2.41 -27.52 -10.16
CA PRO A 57 -1.40 -28.19 -9.34
C PRO A 57 -1.95 -28.78 -8.05
N LEU A 58 -2.84 -28.07 -7.36
CA LEU A 58 -3.42 -28.54 -6.10
C LEU A 58 -4.30 -29.77 -6.30
N ILE A 59 -5.18 -29.77 -7.29
CA ILE A 59 -6.02 -30.93 -7.62
C ILE A 59 -5.12 -32.13 -7.94
N ALA A 60 -4.04 -31.93 -8.69
CA ALA A 60 -3.11 -33.00 -9.02
C ALA A 60 -2.45 -33.58 -7.77
N LEU A 61 -1.93 -32.73 -6.88
CA LEU A 61 -1.29 -33.16 -5.63
C LEU A 61 -2.27 -33.87 -4.68
N LEU A 62 -3.43 -33.28 -4.44
CA LEU A 62 -4.46 -33.85 -3.57
C LEU A 62 -4.96 -35.20 -4.07
N THR A 63 -5.16 -35.32 -5.37
CA THR A 63 -5.61 -36.59 -5.97
C THR A 63 -4.54 -37.68 -5.82
N LEU A 64 -3.27 -37.37 -6.14
CA LEU A 64 -2.18 -38.34 -6.01
C LEU A 64 -1.95 -38.71 -4.54
N ASN A 65 -2.01 -37.76 -3.65
CA ASN A 65 -1.88 -38.00 -2.21
C ASN A 65 -2.99 -38.92 -1.68
N THR A 66 -4.25 -38.65 -2.06
CA THR A 66 -5.39 -39.49 -1.70
C THR A 66 -5.25 -40.93 -2.24
N ILE A 67 -4.82 -41.07 -3.49
CA ILE A 67 -4.55 -42.39 -4.10
C ILE A 67 -3.44 -43.12 -3.33
N ALA A 68 -2.33 -42.44 -3.02
CA ALA A 68 -1.22 -43.03 -2.28
C ALA A 68 -1.64 -43.52 -0.89
N HIS A 69 -2.43 -42.73 -0.16
CA HIS A 69 -2.97 -43.12 1.16
C HIS A 69 -3.94 -44.27 1.08
N THR A 70 -4.95 -44.17 0.20
CA THR A 70 -6.06 -45.12 0.16
C THR A 70 -5.60 -46.47 -0.38
N VAL A 71 -4.95 -46.46 -1.56
CA VAL A 71 -4.46 -47.69 -2.18
C VAL A 71 -3.34 -48.32 -1.35
N GLY A 72 -2.45 -47.47 -0.81
CA GLY A 72 -1.37 -47.92 0.07
C GLY A 72 -1.89 -48.60 1.33
N ALA A 73 -2.83 -48.01 2.03
CA ALA A 73 -3.43 -48.57 3.24
C ALA A 73 -4.15 -49.88 2.95
N ILE A 74 -4.92 -49.98 1.84
CA ILE A 74 -5.59 -51.20 1.41
C ILE A 74 -4.57 -52.32 1.12
N LEU A 75 -3.52 -52.04 0.35
CA LEU A 75 -2.48 -53.01 0.00
C LEU A 75 -1.72 -53.50 1.23
N VAL A 76 -1.43 -52.61 2.17
CA VAL A 76 -0.80 -52.96 3.45
C VAL A 76 -1.73 -53.85 4.28
N GLY A 77 -3.04 -53.51 4.37
CA GLY A 77 -4.01 -54.28 5.11
C GLY A 77 -4.19 -55.69 4.56
N VAL A 78 -4.39 -55.82 3.23
CA VAL A 78 -4.50 -57.15 2.55
C VAL A 78 -3.22 -57.99 2.72
N GLN A 79 -2.07 -57.35 2.67
CA GLN A 79 -0.78 -58.08 2.84
C GLN A 79 -0.52 -58.44 4.31
N ALA A 80 -1.02 -57.65 5.26
CA ALA A 80 -0.95 -57.94 6.70
C ALA A 80 -1.78 -59.18 7.04
N GLU A 81 -3.02 -59.30 6.51
CA GLU A 81 -3.87 -60.46 6.66
C GLU A 81 -3.20 -61.75 6.15
N LYS A 82 -2.53 -61.68 4.97
CA LYS A 82 -1.80 -62.86 4.42
C LYS A 82 -0.57 -63.29 5.23
N VAL A 83 0.09 -62.35 5.89
CA VAL A 83 1.31 -62.61 6.67
C VAL A 83 1.03 -63.05 8.10
N PHE A 84 -0.05 -62.57 8.69
CA PHE A 84 -0.42 -62.76 10.10
C PHE A 84 -1.71 -63.61 10.24
N THR A 85 -1.74 -64.78 9.67
CA THR A 85 -2.89 -65.70 9.56
C THR A 85 -3.48 -66.16 10.93
N SER A 86 -2.80 -65.93 12.05
CA SER A 86 -3.14 -66.51 13.35
C SER A 86 -3.46 -65.47 14.45
N GLY A 87 -3.68 -64.21 14.11
CA GLY A 87 -3.91 -63.18 15.13
C GLY A 87 -4.97 -62.18 14.73
N GLU A 88 -6.20 -62.32 15.20
CA GLU A 88 -7.33 -61.41 14.92
C GLU A 88 -7.03 -59.92 15.24
N ASN A 89 -6.09 -59.61 16.15
CA ASN A 89 -5.73 -58.26 16.54
C ASN A 89 -4.55 -57.67 15.73
N MET A 90 -3.75 -58.46 15.01
CA MET A 90 -2.54 -58.00 14.34
C MET A 90 -2.82 -57.09 13.15
N VAL A 91 -3.87 -57.37 12.37
CA VAL A 91 -4.29 -56.52 11.25
C VAL A 91 -4.70 -55.12 11.76
N GLY A 92 -5.43 -55.06 12.89
CA GLY A 92 -5.84 -53.82 13.53
C GLY A 92 -4.61 -53.01 14.02
N ILE A 93 -3.63 -53.68 14.65
CA ILE A 93 -2.42 -53.03 15.14
C ILE A 93 -1.60 -52.46 13.95
N ILE A 94 -1.41 -53.24 12.86
CA ILE A 94 -0.69 -52.79 11.69
C ILE A 94 -1.40 -51.63 11.00
N SER A 95 -2.74 -51.65 10.92
CA SER A 95 -3.52 -50.54 10.38
C SER A 95 -3.40 -49.29 11.23
N ALA A 96 -3.41 -49.39 12.57
CA ALA A 96 -3.19 -48.27 13.46
C ALA A 96 -1.78 -47.71 13.33
N VAL A 97 -0.75 -48.56 13.29
CA VAL A 97 0.66 -48.12 13.10
C VAL A 97 0.81 -47.43 11.72
N MET A 98 0.21 -48.01 10.67
CA MET A 98 0.29 -47.41 9.33
C MET A 98 -0.41 -46.03 9.29
N THR A 99 -1.59 -45.91 9.91
CA THR A 99 -2.29 -44.62 10.01
C THR A 99 -1.46 -43.58 10.73
N PHE A 100 -0.83 -43.95 11.85
CA PHE A 100 0.05 -43.05 12.61
C PHE A 100 1.31 -42.70 11.85
N ALA A 101 1.90 -43.65 11.12
CA ALA A 101 3.05 -43.43 10.26
C ALA A 101 2.71 -42.48 9.09
N ILE A 102 1.55 -42.65 8.44
CA ILE A 102 1.07 -41.73 7.41
C ILE A 102 0.91 -40.32 8.00
N LEU A 103 0.21 -40.18 9.12
CA LEU A 103 -0.04 -38.87 9.74
C LEU A 103 1.28 -38.12 10.07
N ILE A 104 2.22 -38.81 10.71
CA ILE A 104 3.47 -38.16 11.14
C ILE A 104 4.44 -38.02 9.98
N LEU A 105 4.78 -39.11 9.32
CA LEU A 105 5.88 -39.15 8.35
C LEU A 105 5.49 -38.60 6.98
N SER A 106 4.19 -38.66 6.60
CA SER A 106 3.79 -38.22 5.27
C SER A 106 2.86 -37.00 5.23
N GLU A 107 2.39 -36.51 6.40
CA GLU A 107 1.62 -35.28 6.45
C GLU A 107 2.28 -34.19 7.30
N ILE A 108 2.45 -34.41 8.62
CA ILE A 108 2.91 -33.37 9.54
C ILE A 108 4.34 -32.92 9.20
N ILE A 109 5.28 -33.87 9.17
CA ILE A 109 6.69 -33.57 8.94
C ILE A 109 6.92 -32.93 7.56
N PRO A 110 6.46 -33.49 6.44
CA PRO A 110 6.74 -32.91 5.12
C PRO A 110 6.03 -31.57 4.91
N LYS A 111 4.79 -31.37 5.44
CA LYS A 111 4.12 -30.06 5.36
C LYS A 111 4.89 -29.00 6.14
N THR A 112 5.39 -29.33 7.32
CA THR A 112 6.22 -28.41 8.11
C THR A 112 7.52 -28.06 7.37
N ILE A 113 8.23 -29.07 6.81
CA ILE A 113 9.44 -28.86 6.01
C ILE A 113 9.13 -28.00 4.77
N GLY A 114 8.07 -28.32 4.05
CA GLY A 114 7.62 -27.61 2.86
C GLY A 114 7.33 -26.15 3.15
N ALA A 115 6.58 -25.87 4.22
CA ALA A 115 6.22 -24.53 4.64
C ALA A 115 7.40 -23.72 5.19
N THR A 116 8.38 -24.37 5.84
CA THR A 116 9.57 -23.70 6.38
C THR A 116 10.62 -23.41 5.32
N TYR A 117 10.88 -24.38 4.45
CA TYR A 117 11.99 -24.30 3.47
C TYR A 117 11.50 -24.05 2.02
N TRP A 118 10.31 -23.49 1.85
CA TRP A 118 9.69 -23.29 0.53
C TRP A 118 10.54 -22.52 -0.47
N GLN A 119 11.35 -21.54 -0.02
CA GLN A 119 12.23 -20.76 -0.88
C GLN A 119 13.32 -21.63 -1.54
N SER A 120 13.94 -22.51 -0.74
CA SER A 120 14.97 -23.43 -1.21
C SER A 120 14.39 -24.53 -2.09
N LEU A 121 13.14 -24.92 -1.84
CA LEU A 121 12.42 -25.94 -2.58
C LEU A 121 11.82 -25.44 -3.91
N GLY A 122 11.89 -24.15 -4.23
CA GLY A 122 11.21 -23.54 -5.37
C GLY A 122 11.49 -24.21 -6.71
N LYS A 123 12.76 -24.49 -7.02
CA LYS A 123 13.14 -25.21 -8.24
C LYS A 123 12.61 -26.65 -8.26
N PHE A 124 12.76 -27.36 -7.16
CA PHE A 124 12.30 -28.74 -7.02
C PHE A 124 10.77 -28.83 -7.18
N THR A 125 10.04 -27.95 -6.52
CA THR A 125 8.58 -27.86 -6.59
C THR A 125 8.11 -27.58 -8.02
N ALA A 126 8.69 -26.61 -8.70
CA ALA A 126 8.33 -26.29 -10.09
C ALA A 126 8.46 -27.48 -11.03
N LEU A 127 9.61 -28.14 -10.99
CA LEU A 127 9.90 -29.26 -11.89
C LEU A 127 9.05 -30.50 -11.57
N SER A 128 8.91 -30.83 -10.27
CA SER A 128 8.11 -31.97 -9.83
C SER A 128 6.64 -31.81 -10.16
N LEU A 129 6.04 -30.63 -9.91
CA LEU A 129 4.65 -30.33 -10.25
C LEU A 129 4.39 -30.44 -11.75
N ASN A 130 5.30 -29.91 -12.56
CA ASN A 130 5.16 -30.03 -14.02
C ASN A 130 5.13 -31.48 -14.49
N VAL A 131 5.98 -32.34 -13.92
CA VAL A 131 6.03 -33.79 -14.23
C VAL A 131 4.75 -34.48 -13.74
N LEU A 132 4.25 -34.17 -12.53
CA LEU A 132 3.09 -34.79 -11.93
C LEU A 132 1.77 -34.42 -12.63
N ILE A 133 1.65 -33.20 -13.14
CA ILE A 133 0.45 -32.74 -13.86
C ILE A 133 0.29 -33.43 -15.21
N ILE A 134 1.37 -33.79 -15.90
CA ILE A 134 1.33 -34.38 -17.23
C ILE A 134 0.47 -35.65 -17.29
N PRO A 135 0.73 -36.70 -16.50
CA PRO A 135 -0.08 -37.93 -16.55
C PRO A 135 -1.53 -37.69 -16.16
N MET A 136 -1.80 -36.78 -15.24
CA MET A 136 -3.17 -36.48 -14.79
C MET A 136 -4.00 -35.73 -15.85
N LYS A 137 -3.36 -34.97 -16.73
CA LYS A 137 -3.98 -34.39 -17.91
C LYS A 137 -4.50 -35.47 -18.88
N TYR A 138 -3.70 -36.50 -19.12
CA TYR A 138 -4.04 -37.56 -20.06
C TYR A 138 -5.11 -38.53 -19.54
N THR A 139 -5.25 -38.68 -18.21
CA THR A 139 -6.31 -39.54 -17.62
C THR A 139 -7.69 -38.88 -17.62
N GLY A 140 -7.82 -37.63 -17.98
CA GLY A 140 -9.08 -36.86 -17.92
C GLY A 140 -9.55 -36.54 -16.49
N LEU A 141 -8.86 -37.01 -15.47
CA LEU A 141 -9.23 -36.83 -14.07
C LEU A 141 -9.15 -35.35 -13.66
N LEU A 142 -8.14 -34.65 -14.11
CA LEU A 142 -8.02 -33.19 -13.92
C LEU A 142 -9.23 -32.46 -14.52
N TRP A 143 -9.67 -32.86 -15.72
CA TRP A 143 -10.82 -32.23 -16.37
C TRP A 143 -12.10 -32.38 -15.54
N ILE A 144 -12.36 -33.59 -14.99
CA ILE A 144 -13.53 -33.84 -14.14
C ILE A 144 -13.47 -32.99 -12.88
N MET A 145 -12.33 -32.98 -12.19
CA MET A 145 -12.16 -32.20 -10.94
C MET A 145 -12.28 -30.70 -11.18
N MET A 146 -11.70 -30.18 -12.26
CA MET A 146 -11.83 -28.76 -12.64
C MET A 146 -13.29 -28.37 -12.95
N GLN A 147 -14.12 -29.29 -13.48
CA GLN A 147 -15.55 -28.99 -13.67
C GLN A 147 -16.27 -28.87 -12.34
N ILE A 148 -15.94 -29.71 -11.36
CA ILE A 148 -16.50 -29.62 -9.99
C ILE A 148 -16.08 -28.29 -9.33
N THR A 149 -14.80 -27.92 -9.42
CA THR A 149 -14.31 -26.64 -8.87
C THR A 149 -15.01 -25.44 -9.51
N ARG A 150 -15.25 -25.48 -10.83
CA ARG A 150 -15.99 -24.42 -11.54
C ARG A 150 -17.45 -24.30 -11.10
N LEU A 151 -18.10 -25.39 -10.70
CA LEU A 151 -19.46 -25.39 -10.16
C LEU A 151 -19.54 -24.75 -8.77
N ILE A 152 -18.47 -24.85 -7.98
CA ILE A 152 -18.37 -24.27 -6.63
C ILE A 152 -18.08 -22.75 -6.71
N GLY A 153 -17.54 -22.27 -7.83
CA GLY A 153 -17.12 -20.90 -8.05
C GLY A 153 -15.60 -20.78 -8.15
N LYS A 154 -15.10 -19.96 -9.07
CA LYS A 154 -13.68 -19.64 -9.11
C LYS A 154 -13.31 -18.94 -7.81
N SER A 155 -12.35 -19.50 -7.10
CA SER A 155 -11.58 -18.75 -6.09
C SER A 155 -10.98 -17.53 -6.80
N GLY A 156 -11.34 -16.34 -6.35
CA GLY A 156 -11.19 -15.08 -7.09
C GLY A 156 -9.92 -14.97 -7.88
N GLU A 157 -10.05 -14.45 -9.08
CA GLU A 157 -8.95 -13.81 -9.81
C GLU A 157 -8.19 -12.99 -8.81
N GLY A 158 -6.85 -13.18 -8.73
CA GLY A 158 -6.01 -12.50 -7.76
C GLY A 158 -6.38 -11.02 -7.71
N SER A 159 -7.09 -10.62 -6.67
CA SER A 159 -7.51 -9.25 -6.50
C SER A 159 -6.24 -8.43 -6.47
N ALA A 160 -6.13 -7.47 -7.38
CA ALA A 160 -5.10 -6.46 -7.25
C ALA A 160 -5.19 -5.95 -5.81
N LEU A 161 -4.09 -6.02 -5.06
CA LEU A 161 -4.03 -5.56 -3.68
C LEU A 161 -4.69 -4.18 -3.59
N SER A 162 -5.62 -4.04 -2.68
CA SER A 162 -6.25 -2.74 -2.41
C SER A 162 -5.24 -1.78 -1.79
N ARG A 163 -5.54 -0.50 -1.81
CA ARG A 163 -4.68 0.51 -1.17
C ARG A 163 -4.56 0.26 0.33
N GLU A 164 -5.63 -0.19 0.95
CA GLU A 164 -5.71 -0.55 2.36
C GLU A 164 -4.81 -1.75 2.69
N GLU A 165 -4.76 -2.74 1.82
CA GLU A 165 -3.86 -3.90 1.98
C GLU A 165 -2.39 -3.47 1.84
N TYR A 166 -2.05 -2.55 0.92
CA TYR A 166 -0.70 -1.99 0.84
C TYR A 166 -0.31 -1.23 2.11
N LEU A 167 -1.22 -0.42 2.67
CA LEU A 167 -0.97 0.28 3.93
C LEU A 167 -0.73 -0.70 5.09
N ALA A 168 -1.56 -1.73 5.21
CA ALA A 168 -1.37 -2.76 6.23
C ALA A 168 -0.04 -3.52 6.07
N MET A 169 0.41 -3.75 4.82
CA MET A 169 1.71 -4.37 4.56
C MET A 169 2.89 -3.48 4.96
N THR A 170 2.79 -2.15 4.78
CA THR A 170 3.84 -1.22 5.21
C THR A 170 3.91 -1.13 6.74
N ASP A 171 2.77 -1.12 7.42
CA ASP A 171 2.72 -1.14 8.89
C ASP A 171 3.36 -2.43 9.45
N ALA A 172 3.04 -3.59 8.88
CA ALA A 172 3.67 -4.87 9.26
C ALA A 172 5.19 -4.87 9.00
N ALA A 173 5.66 -4.23 7.93
CA ALA A 173 7.09 -4.14 7.62
C ALA A 173 7.86 -3.29 8.64
N VAL A 174 7.22 -2.31 9.29
CA VAL A 174 7.80 -1.56 10.42
C VAL A 174 7.92 -2.46 11.66
N GLU A 175 6.86 -3.22 11.97
CA GLU A 175 6.90 -4.16 13.10
C GLU A 175 8.00 -5.23 12.96
N GLU A 176 8.27 -5.66 11.73
CA GLU A 176 9.36 -6.59 11.40
C GLU A 176 10.74 -5.92 11.31
N GLY A 177 10.83 -4.59 11.46
CA GLY A 177 12.08 -3.84 11.40
C GLY A 177 12.68 -3.71 10.00
N VAL A 178 11.86 -3.89 8.94
CA VAL A 178 12.27 -3.73 7.54
C VAL A 178 12.28 -2.25 7.15
N PHE A 179 11.33 -1.46 7.68
CA PHE A 179 11.22 -0.01 7.50
C PHE A 179 11.34 0.71 8.84
N GLU A 180 11.85 1.93 8.79
CA GLU A 180 11.75 2.89 9.90
C GLU A 180 10.37 3.57 9.89
N GLU A 181 9.93 4.13 11.02
CA GLU A 181 8.65 4.85 11.13
C GLU A 181 8.53 6.01 10.13
N ASN A 182 9.64 6.73 9.92
CA ASN A 182 9.71 7.83 8.97
C ASN A 182 9.47 7.37 7.52
N GLU A 183 10.06 6.23 7.13
CA GLU A 183 9.89 5.65 5.80
C GLU A 183 8.44 5.20 5.58
N ASN A 184 7.82 4.61 6.59
CA ASN A 184 6.42 4.21 6.56
C ASN A 184 5.50 5.43 6.37
N THR A 185 5.75 6.51 7.12
CA THR A 185 5.00 7.76 7.00
C THR A 185 5.06 8.32 5.58
N LEU A 186 6.25 8.36 4.97
CA LEU A 186 6.42 8.79 3.58
C LEU A 186 5.64 7.92 2.59
N ILE A 187 5.73 6.59 2.70
CA ILE A 187 5.00 5.65 1.84
C ILE A 187 3.49 5.85 2.00
N ARG A 188 3.01 5.99 3.23
CA ARG A 188 1.61 6.25 3.55
C ARG A 188 1.11 7.55 2.91
N ASN A 189 1.86 8.63 3.04
CA ASN A 189 1.53 9.93 2.45
C ASN A 189 1.48 9.86 0.92
N ILE A 190 2.44 9.18 0.27
CA ILE A 190 2.43 8.95 -1.18
C ILE A 190 1.17 8.20 -1.62
N LEU A 191 0.77 7.16 -0.90
CA LEU A 191 -0.43 6.38 -1.21
C LEU A 191 -1.71 7.20 -1.05
N LEU A 192 -1.75 8.11 -0.09
CA LEU A 192 -2.90 8.97 0.20
C LEU A 192 -2.91 10.28 -0.60
N PHE A 193 -1.78 10.67 -1.19
CA PHE A 193 -1.57 11.95 -1.85
C PHE A 193 -2.65 12.31 -2.88
N LYS A 194 -3.10 11.32 -3.67
CA LYS A 194 -4.17 11.53 -4.67
C LYS A 194 -5.54 11.86 -4.07
N SER A 195 -5.77 11.56 -2.80
CA SER A 195 -7.05 11.80 -2.13
C SER A 195 -7.10 13.14 -1.39
N VAL A 196 -5.97 13.82 -1.25
CA VAL A 196 -5.89 15.13 -0.60
C VAL A 196 -6.33 16.22 -1.56
N GLN A 197 -7.18 17.15 -1.09
CA GLN A 197 -7.70 18.26 -1.85
C GLN A 197 -7.09 19.60 -1.39
N ALA A 198 -7.09 20.60 -2.25
CA ALA A 198 -6.54 21.92 -1.98
C ALA A 198 -7.03 22.54 -0.66
N LYS A 199 -8.32 22.36 -0.35
CA LYS A 199 -8.91 22.85 0.92
C LYS A 199 -8.29 22.26 2.19
N ASN A 200 -7.67 21.09 2.08
CA ASN A 200 -7.05 20.40 3.22
C ASN A 200 -5.66 20.93 3.55
N VAL A 201 -5.00 21.59 2.57
CA VAL A 201 -3.61 22.05 2.68
C VAL A 201 -3.45 23.55 2.51
N MET A 202 -4.49 24.26 2.06
CA MET A 202 -4.43 25.70 1.80
C MET A 202 -4.19 26.51 3.06
N THR A 203 -3.40 27.55 2.98
CA THR A 203 -3.31 28.64 3.94
C THR A 203 -4.50 29.59 3.75
N PRO A 204 -5.41 29.71 4.74
CA PRO A 204 -6.58 30.61 4.64
C PRO A 204 -6.15 32.09 4.58
N PHE A 205 -6.88 32.92 3.82
CA PHE A 205 -6.60 34.35 3.76
C PHE A 205 -6.77 35.11 5.07
N SER A 206 -7.40 34.50 6.08
CA SER A 206 -7.49 35.10 7.42
C SER A 206 -6.14 35.25 8.13
N VAL A 207 -5.12 34.55 7.67
CA VAL A 207 -3.73 34.56 8.21
C VAL A 207 -2.69 34.86 7.14
N ALA A 208 -3.01 34.78 5.85
CA ALA A 208 -2.11 35.10 4.76
C ALA A 208 -1.86 36.63 4.67
N VAL A 209 -0.65 37.00 4.26
CA VAL A 209 -0.34 38.40 3.94
C VAL A 209 -0.76 38.68 2.50
N ILE A 210 -1.69 39.63 2.35
CA ILE A 210 -2.19 40.10 1.05
C ILE A 210 -2.18 41.61 1.01
N ALA A 211 -2.07 42.23 -0.16
CA ALA A 211 -2.01 43.70 -0.29
C ALA A 211 -3.01 44.25 -1.34
N ASP A 212 -3.48 45.47 -1.13
CA ASP A 212 -4.26 46.17 -2.13
C ASP A 212 -3.34 46.63 -3.28
N GLN A 213 -3.72 46.30 -4.51
CA GLN A 213 -2.92 46.61 -5.71
C GLN A 213 -2.75 48.12 -5.99
N SER A 214 -3.56 48.99 -5.38
CA SER A 214 -3.50 50.44 -5.52
C SER A 214 -2.49 51.11 -4.59
N VAL A 215 -2.01 50.41 -3.57
CA VAL A 215 -1.00 50.90 -2.61
C VAL A 215 0.31 51.15 -3.36
N SER A 216 1.03 52.23 -3.02
CA SER A 216 2.34 52.52 -3.59
C SER A 216 3.39 51.52 -3.13
N ILE A 217 4.40 51.24 -3.97
CA ILE A 217 5.51 50.35 -3.67
C ILE A 217 6.22 50.82 -2.38
N GLU A 218 6.42 52.17 -2.25
CA GLU A 218 7.06 52.76 -1.09
C GLU A 218 6.26 52.57 0.21
N ASP A 219 4.93 52.80 0.18
CA ASP A 219 4.09 52.62 1.36
C ASP A 219 3.99 51.15 1.79
N PHE A 220 3.89 50.26 0.81
CA PHE A 220 3.93 48.82 1.08
C PHE A 220 5.25 48.40 1.72
N TYR A 221 6.36 48.82 1.18
CA TYR A 221 7.72 48.53 1.72
C TYR A 221 7.86 49.05 3.16
N LYS A 222 7.44 50.32 3.41
CA LYS A 222 7.52 50.92 4.75
C LYS A 222 6.68 50.20 5.80
N ALA A 223 5.51 49.73 5.38
CA ALA A 223 4.59 49.00 6.25
C ALA A 223 5.02 47.54 6.55
N ASN A 224 5.85 46.96 5.67
CA ASN A 224 6.17 45.52 5.70
C ASN A 224 7.69 45.29 5.65
N LYS A 225 8.48 46.05 6.42
CA LYS A 225 9.94 45.91 6.45
C LYS A 225 10.44 44.52 6.86
N ASP A 226 9.72 43.87 7.76
CA ASP A 226 10.07 42.56 8.33
C ASP A 226 9.33 41.42 7.63
N LEU A 227 8.85 41.65 6.38
CA LEU A 227 8.13 40.65 5.62
C LEU A 227 9.03 39.47 5.27
N ILE A 228 8.65 38.29 5.70
CA ILE A 228 9.36 37.03 5.45
C ILE A 228 8.96 36.39 4.12
N PHE A 229 7.73 36.59 3.67
CA PHE A 229 7.18 35.95 2.48
C PHE A 229 7.74 36.51 1.17
N SER A 230 8.18 35.64 0.28
CA SER A 230 8.74 36.01 -1.03
C SER A 230 7.68 36.40 -2.05
N ARG A 231 6.44 35.88 -1.92
CA ARG A 231 5.31 36.11 -2.85
C ARG A 231 4.10 36.61 -2.12
N ILE A 232 3.57 37.74 -2.51
CA ILE A 232 2.46 38.40 -1.85
C ILE A 232 1.31 38.54 -2.85
N PRO A 233 0.15 37.88 -2.62
CA PRO A 233 -1.04 38.09 -3.43
C PRO A 233 -1.53 39.52 -3.32
N ILE A 234 -1.96 40.08 -4.45
CA ILE A 234 -2.58 41.41 -4.49
C ILE A 234 -4.03 41.32 -4.98
N TYR A 235 -4.88 42.17 -4.40
CA TYR A 235 -6.31 42.21 -4.68
C TYR A 235 -6.75 43.60 -5.15
N GLU A 236 -7.91 43.65 -5.80
CA GLU A 236 -8.58 44.88 -6.21
C GLU A 236 -9.90 45.05 -5.45
N ASN A 237 -10.09 46.21 -4.78
CA ASN A 237 -11.28 46.59 -4.02
C ASN A 237 -11.60 45.69 -2.82
N SER A 238 -11.42 44.39 -2.89
CA SER A 238 -11.78 43.43 -1.84
C SER A 238 -10.79 42.28 -1.78
N PRO A 239 -10.42 41.82 -0.57
CA PRO A 239 -9.52 40.67 -0.39
C PRO A 239 -9.93 39.39 -1.14
N GLY A 240 -11.23 39.19 -1.38
CA GLY A 240 -11.75 38.07 -2.17
C GLY A 240 -11.52 38.20 -3.69
N ASN A 241 -11.13 39.37 -4.19
CA ASN A 241 -10.88 39.62 -5.60
C ASN A 241 -9.37 39.73 -5.87
N VAL A 242 -8.66 38.63 -5.76
CA VAL A 242 -7.22 38.56 -6.06
C VAL A 242 -7.00 38.72 -7.56
N THR A 243 -6.10 39.61 -7.98
CA THR A 243 -5.79 39.89 -9.39
C THR A 243 -4.43 39.39 -9.82
N GLY A 244 -3.55 39.03 -8.89
CA GLY A 244 -2.20 38.55 -9.17
C GLY A 244 -1.35 38.50 -7.89
N PHE A 245 -0.05 38.48 -8.07
CA PHE A 245 0.91 38.58 -6.96
C PHE A 245 2.10 39.45 -7.34
N ILE A 246 2.85 39.86 -6.31
CA ILE A 246 4.14 40.57 -6.44
C ILE A 246 5.23 39.76 -5.79
N LEU A 247 6.47 39.95 -6.22
CA LEU A 247 7.68 39.43 -5.59
C LEU A 247 8.26 40.45 -4.63
N LYS A 248 8.65 40.01 -3.42
CA LYS A 248 9.35 40.88 -2.44
C LYS A 248 10.62 41.48 -3.01
N ASP A 249 11.41 40.69 -3.74
CA ASP A 249 12.68 41.17 -4.33
C ASP A 249 12.45 42.24 -5.38
N GLU A 250 11.35 42.14 -6.17
CA GLU A 250 11.01 43.14 -7.18
C GLU A 250 10.53 44.46 -6.52
N VAL A 251 9.82 44.37 -5.37
CA VAL A 251 9.51 45.58 -4.56
C VAL A 251 10.79 46.29 -4.12
N LEU A 252 11.81 45.53 -3.70
CA LEU A 252 13.09 46.10 -3.29
C LEU A 252 13.86 46.73 -4.49
N GLU A 253 13.85 46.06 -5.64
CA GLU A 253 14.48 46.50 -6.86
C GLU A 253 13.86 47.82 -7.36
N GLU A 254 12.53 47.91 -7.42
CA GLU A 254 11.83 49.14 -7.84
C GLU A 254 11.98 50.30 -6.83
N MET A 255 12.14 49.98 -5.54
CA MET A 255 12.50 50.99 -4.54
C MET A 255 13.89 51.61 -4.81
N LEU A 256 14.88 50.79 -5.24
CA LEU A 256 16.24 51.27 -5.60
C LEU A 256 16.21 52.07 -6.89
N ASP A 257 15.31 51.79 -7.83
CA ASP A 257 15.14 52.49 -9.10
C ASP A 257 14.29 53.77 -9.00
N GLU A 258 14.02 54.23 -7.76
CA GLU A 258 13.25 55.47 -7.46
C GLU A 258 11.77 55.41 -7.94
N LYS A 259 11.21 54.19 -8.19
CA LYS A 259 9.83 54.00 -8.60
C LYS A 259 8.86 53.74 -7.43
N GLY A 260 9.27 54.09 -6.22
CA GLY A 260 8.46 53.97 -5.01
C GLY A 260 7.05 54.53 -5.08
N PRO A 261 6.78 55.66 -5.79
CA PRO A 261 5.45 56.22 -5.94
C PRO A 261 4.48 55.39 -6.84
N GLU A 262 4.99 54.43 -7.64
CA GLU A 262 4.15 53.62 -8.49
C GLU A 262 3.29 52.62 -7.67
N PRO A 263 2.08 52.28 -8.13
CA PRO A 263 1.22 51.30 -7.44
C PRO A 263 1.78 49.90 -7.59
N LEU A 264 1.48 49.00 -6.62
CA LEU A 264 1.84 47.57 -6.68
C LEU A 264 1.35 46.87 -7.93
N SER A 265 0.26 47.36 -8.54
CA SER A 265 -0.25 46.85 -9.83
C SER A 265 0.75 46.96 -11.00
N SER A 266 1.77 47.87 -10.93
CA SER A 266 2.78 48.02 -11.97
C SER A 266 3.73 46.81 -12.06
N ILE A 267 3.96 46.13 -10.95
CA ILE A 267 4.84 44.96 -10.85
C ILE A 267 4.06 43.66 -10.68
N LYS A 268 2.77 43.69 -11.01
CA LYS A 268 1.88 42.53 -10.88
C LYS A 268 2.24 41.39 -11.82
N LYS A 269 2.29 40.17 -11.28
CA LYS A 269 2.42 38.91 -12.02
C LYS A 269 1.12 38.10 -11.98
N ASN A 270 0.89 37.30 -13.01
CA ASN A 270 -0.27 36.43 -13.09
C ASN A 270 -0.15 35.26 -12.11
N ILE A 271 -1.27 34.91 -11.47
CA ILE A 271 -1.36 33.81 -10.51
C ILE A 271 -2.42 32.80 -10.98
N PRO A 272 -2.14 31.50 -10.91
CA PRO A 272 -3.16 30.48 -11.22
C PRO A 272 -4.23 30.40 -10.11
N PHE A 273 -5.45 30.03 -10.54
CA PHE A 273 -6.58 29.79 -9.64
C PHE A 273 -6.98 28.31 -9.69
N ALA A 274 -7.42 27.77 -8.57
CA ALA A 274 -7.92 26.41 -8.45
C ALA A 274 -9.11 26.34 -7.49
N SER A 275 -10.00 25.37 -7.68
CA SER A 275 -11.11 25.08 -6.76
C SER A 275 -10.63 24.44 -5.46
N MET A 276 -11.42 24.59 -4.41
CA MET A 276 -11.21 23.91 -3.11
C MET A 276 -11.15 22.39 -3.22
N GLU A 277 -11.86 21.79 -4.17
CA GLU A 277 -11.87 20.34 -4.40
C GLU A 277 -10.77 19.85 -5.33
N THR A 278 -9.93 20.73 -5.89
CA THR A 278 -8.84 20.32 -6.76
C THR A 278 -7.87 19.39 -6.02
N PRO A 279 -7.58 18.18 -6.55
CA PRO A 279 -6.56 17.32 -5.95
C PRO A 279 -5.20 18.01 -5.94
N ILE A 280 -4.45 17.87 -4.86
CA ILE A 280 -3.12 18.52 -4.77
C ILE A 280 -2.12 17.96 -5.78
N THR A 281 -2.34 16.72 -6.28
CA THR A 281 -1.57 16.14 -7.40
C THR A 281 -1.69 16.98 -8.66
N ASP A 282 -2.88 17.47 -8.98
CA ASP A 282 -3.13 18.28 -10.17
C ASP A 282 -2.50 19.67 -10.02
N LEU A 283 -2.53 20.22 -8.79
CA LEU A 283 -1.84 21.46 -8.47
C LEU A 283 -0.32 21.30 -8.59
N PHE A 284 0.23 20.22 -8.08
CA PHE A 284 1.65 19.90 -8.19
C PHE A 284 2.11 19.83 -9.65
N ASP A 285 1.39 19.05 -10.48
CA ASP A 285 1.68 18.91 -11.91
C ASP A 285 1.60 20.27 -12.62
N ARG A 286 0.60 21.07 -12.25
CA ARG A 286 0.43 22.42 -12.79
C ARG A 286 1.58 23.35 -12.40
N PHE A 287 2.00 23.33 -11.12
CA PHE A 287 3.12 24.11 -10.64
C PHE A 287 4.42 23.78 -11.37
N VAL A 288 4.70 22.50 -11.57
CA VAL A 288 5.88 22.06 -12.32
C VAL A 288 5.81 22.50 -13.79
N LYS A 289 4.65 22.32 -14.44
CA LYS A 289 4.46 22.61 -15.86
C LYS A 289 4.50 24.12 -16.17
N GLU A 290 3.82 24.92 -15.34
CA GLU A 290 3.70 26.36 -15.51
C GLU A 290 4.85 27.14 -14.85
N ARG A 291 5.75 26.44 -14.14
CA ARG A 291 6.82 27.05 -13.31
C ARG A 291 6.26 28.05 -12.29
N SER A 292 5.09 27.73 -11.75
CA SER A 292 4.43 28.48 -10.69
C SER A 292 4.74 27.85 -9.33
N HIS A 293 4.76 28.65 -8.27
CA HIS A 293 5.01 28.19 -6.91
C HIS A 293 3.81 28.44 -5.97
N MET A 294 2.75 29.07 -6.47
CA MET A 294 1.60 29.45 -5.67
C MET A 294 0.35 29.48 -6.55
N ALA A 295 -0.79 29.07 -5.98
CA ALA A 295 -2.12 29.20 -6.59
C ALA A 295 -3.10 29.78 -5.57
N ILE A 296 -4.07 30.55 -6.08
CA ILE A 296 -5.20 31.03 -5.28
C ILE A 296 -6.29 29.98 -5.30
N ILE A 297 -6.83 29.68 -4.13
CA ILE A 297 -7.94 28.74 -3.98
C ILE A 297 -9.24 29.53 -3.89
N VAL A 298 -10.20 29.14 -4.73
CA VAL A 298 -11.50 29.79 -4.81
C VAL A 298 -12.63 28.86 -4.35
N ASP A 299 -13.67 29.47 -3.77
CA ASP A 299 -14.91 28.78 -3.44
C ASP A 299 -15.79 28.56 -4.70
N ASP A 300 -16.97 27.93 -4.50
CA ASP A 300 -17.94 27.68 -5.58
C ASP A 300 -18.52 28.96 -6.22
N TYR A 301 -18.34 30.09 -5.58
CA TYR A 301 -18.81 31.41 -6.04
C TYR A 301 -17.69 32.21 -6.73
N GLY A 302 -16.47 31.66 -6.78
CA GLY A 302 -15.30 32.32 -7.36
C GLY A 302 -14.59 33.30 -6.44
N ASN A 303 -14.94 33.37 -5.14
CA ASN A 303 -14.21 34.20 -4.18
C ASN A 303 -12.92 33.50 -3.75
N ALA A 304 -11.84 34.27 -3.69
CA ALA A 304 -10.58 33.75 -3.17
C ALA A 304 -10.69 33.55 -1.62
N VAL A 305 -10.41 32.30 -1.18
CA VAL A 305 -10.55 31.87 0.24
C VAL A 305 -9.22 31.56 0.90
N GLY A 306 -8.18 31.28 0.10
CA GLY A 306 -6.85 30.97 0.57
C GLY A 306 -5.85 30.82 -0.59
N LEU A 307 -4.68 30.33 -0.27
CA LEU A 307 -3.63 30.03 -1.23
C LEU A 307 -3.01 28.67 -0.90
N VAL A 308 -2.41 28.05 -1.92
CA VAL A 308 -1.58 26.84 -1.78
C VAL A 308 -0.26 27.16 -2.45
N THR A 309 0.84 26.81 -1.78
CA THR A 309 2.20 26.92 -2.31
C THR A 309 2.77 25.55 -2.68
N MET A 310 3.91 25.54 -3.34
CA MET A 310 4.64 24.29 -3.62
C MET A 310 5.14 23.66 -2.31
N GLU A 311 5.50 24.49 -1.34
CA GLU A 311 5.92 24.10 -0.01
C GLU A 311 4.82 23.29 0.70
N ASP A 312 3.57 23.78 0.76
CA ASP A 312 2.43 23.08 1.39
C ASP A 312 2.21 21.67 0.80
N ILE A 313 2.40 21.53 -0.52
CA ILE A 313 2.27 20.24 -1.21
C ILE A 313 3.40 19.29 -0.83
N ILE A 314 4.64 19.80 -0.75
CA ILE A 314 5.81 18.98 -0.36
C ILE A 314 5.71 18.59 1.12
N GLU A 315 5.32 19.48 2.00
CA GLU A 315 5.07 19.22 3.43
C GLU A 315 4.05 18.10 3.61
N THR A 316 2.94 18.17 2.88
CA THR A 316 1.92 17.12 2.89
C THR A 316 2.47 15.78 2.43
N LEU A 317 3.36 15.77 1.42
CA LEU A 317 3.98 14.56 0.92
C LEU A 317 4.98 13.98 1.92
N LEU A 318 5.78 14.83 2.55
CA LEU A 318 6.80 14.43 3.52
C LEU A 318 6.21 14.12 4.90
N GLY A 319 5.04 14.70 5.23
CA GLY A 319 4.46 14.63 6.57
C GLY A 319 5.26 15.43 7.61
N LEU A 320 5.92 16.48 7.16
CA LEU A 320 6.77 17.35 7.96
C LEU A 320 6.46 18.80 7.60
N GLU A 321 6.49 19.70 8.57
CA GLU A 321 6.50 21.14 8.33
C GLU A 321 7.92 21.60 7.99
N ILE A 322 8.06 22.35 6.91
CA ILE A 322 9.35 22.92 6.46
C ILE A 322 9.44 24.33 7.03
N MET A 323 10.21 24.46 8.10
CA MET A 323 10.45 25.75 8.76
C MET A 323 11.66 26.45 8.16
N ASP A 324 11.50 27.72 7.78
CA ASP A 324 12.62 28.61 7.45
C ASP A 324 13.16 29.28 8.73
N GLU A 325 14.41 29.75 8.69
CA GLU A 325 15.09 30.41 9.81
C GLU A 325 14.32 31.65 10.35
N SER A 326 13.46 32.21 9.52
CA SER A 326 12.67 33.40 9.82
C SER A 326 11.22 33.11 10.24
N ASP A 327 10.77 31.86 10.22
CA ASP A 327 9.40 31.47 10.52
C ASP A 327 9.14 31.49 12.02
N ASN A 328 8.09 32.22 12.41
CA ASN A 328 7.64 32.32 13.81
C ASN A 328 6.43 31.41 14.10
N VAL A 329 5.85 30.78 13.10
CA VAL A 329 4.64 29.95 13.18
C VAL A 329 4.90 28.68 12.39
N GLU A 330 4.75 27.56 13.06
CA GLU A 330 5.00 26.23 12.49
C GLU A 330 3.91 25.83 11.48
N ASP A 331 2.63 26.09 11.80
CA ASP A 331 1.49 25.76 10.94
C ASP A 331 0.52 26.95 10.84
N MET A 332 0.39 27.51 9.64
CA MET A 332 -0.52 28.64 9.36
C MET A 332 -1.99 28.25 9.41
N GLN A 333 -2.35 27.00 9.17
CA GLN A 333 -3.72 26.50 9.30
C GLN A 333 -4.11 26.42 10.78
N GLU A 334 -3.22 25.91 11.63
CA GLU A 334 -3.42 25.86 13.07
C GLU A 334 -3.54 27.28 13.64
N LEU A 335 -2.72 28.22 13.18
CA LEU A 335 -2.85 29.64 13.55
C LEU A 335 -4.21 30.20 13.14
N ALA A 336 -4.68 29.90 11.92
CA ALA A 336 -6.00 30.34 11.46
C ALA A 336 -7.11 29.77 12.35
N ARG A 337 -7.02 28.50 12.73
CA ARG A 337 -7.95 27.81 13.61
C ARG A 337 -7.98 28.44 15.01
N GLN A 338 -6.81 28.67 15.59
CA GLN A 338 -6.69 29.32 16.90
C GLN A 338 -7.27 30.73 16.90
N ASN A 339 -6.99 31.52 15.84
CA ASN A 339 -7.53 32.86 15.67
C ASN A 339 -9.07 32.85 15.54
N TRP A 340 -9.62 31.87 14.81
CA TRP A 340 -11.06 31.67 14.70
C TRP A 340 -11.67 31.29 16.05
N GLU A 341 -11.08 30.35 16.79
CA GLU A 341 -11.54 29.94 18.10
C GLU A 341 -11.55 31.11 19.11
N LYS A 342 -10.47 31.89 19.16
CA LYS A 342 -10.39 33.10 20.00
C LYS A 342 -11.51 34.08 19.66
N ARG A 343 -11.78 34.31 18.36
CA ARG A 343 -12.86 35.18 17.91
C ARG A 343 -14.23 34.61 18.22
N ALA A 344 -14.44 33.31 17.97
CA ALA A 344 -15.72 32.62 18.24
C ALA A 344 -16.06 32.60 19.73
N ARG A 345 -15.09 32.43 20.63
CA ARG A 345 -15.27 32.56 22.09
C ARG A 345 -15.66 34.00 22.48
N ARG A 346 -14.97 35.00 21.90
CA ARG A 346 -15.29 36.42 22.16
C ARG A 346 -16.70 36.81 21.70
N LEU A 347 -17.19 36.20 20.63
CA LEU A 347 -18.53 36.42 20.09
C LEU A 347 -19.61 35.53 20.73
N GLY A 348 -19.23 34.62 21.68
CA GLY A 348 -20.16 33.70 22.34
C GLY A 348 -20.71 32.60 21.45
N ILE A 349 -20.07 32.34 20.29
CA ILE A 349 -20.43 31.27 19.34
C ILE A 349 -20.06 29.91 19.91
N ILE A 350 -18.93 29.83 20.63
CA ILE A 350 -18.43 28.62 21.30
C ILE A 350 -18.41 28.89 22.81
N HIS A 351 -19.07 28.01 23.58
CA HIS A 351 -18.96 27.97 25.01
C HIS A 351 -17.86 27.03 25.45
N GLU A 352 -17.12 27.36 26.52
CA GLU A 352 -16.17 26.43 27.15
C GLU A 352 -16.91 25.15 27.54
N ARG A 353 -16.44 24.00 27.04
CA ARG A 353 -16.78 22.72 27.66
C ARG A 353 -16.25 22.80 29.10
N LYS A 354 -17.12 22.96 30.10
CA LYS A 354 -16.76 22.63 31.46
C LYS A 354 -16.49 21.13 31.49
N ASP A 355 -15.24 20.75 31.68
CA ASP A 355 -14.90 19.36 31.97
C ASP A 355 -15.74 18.93 33.18
N PRO A 356 -16.36 17.74 33.15
CA PRO A 356 -17.05 17.22 34.32
C PRO A 356 -16.04 17.10 35.46
N PRO A 357 -16.42 17.40 36.71
CA PRO A 357 -15.51 17.27 37.86
C PRO A 357 -15.06 15.82 37.94
N GLU A 358 -13.74 15.64 38.04
CA GLU A 358 -13.12 14.36 38.35
C GLU A 358 -13.79 13.76 39.58
N ALA A 359 -14.36 12.55 39.42
CA ALA A 359 -14.98 11.77 40.49
C ALA A 359 -13.99 10.78 41.10
#